data_3c1d3bceb5869ac7f9130a001e753e36
#
_entry.id   3c1d3bceb5869ac7f9130a001e753e36
#
_cell.length_a   1.000
_cell.length_b   1.000
_cell.length_c   1.000
_cell.angle_alpha   90.00
_cell.angle_beta   90.00
_cell.angle_gamma   90.00
#
_symmetry.space_group_name_H-M   'P 1'
#
loop_
_entity.id
_entity.type
_entity.pdbx_description
1 polymer ?
#
loop_
_entity_poly.entity_id
_entity_poly.type
_entity_poly.pdbx_seq_one_letter_code
_entity_poly.pdbx_strand_id
1 'polypeptide(L)'
;MNRSPFFADLLNTIADRGRMMLNLVRGDEPVSADSLARLCARLLSSQGEASGVAYAREILDRWRTLGADGRLAFLHVLRDRFGTDHVRLAAAVDAYRDAPDDRSALALHDAAEPARQELLRRLNLAPGGIETLVRMRQDLLARLTTSPDLAIVDADFAHLLSSWFNRGFLVLRRIDWSTPANILEKIIRYEAVHAIHTWDDLRRRIEPEDRLCYAFFHPQLGDEPLIFVEVALTRAMPTTIAELLADERPLVQPRQATTAVFYSISNCQEGLRGISFGNFLIKQVVEDLRRDLPGLTDFVTLSPVPGFARWLAEQAGPSATEARDLVANEGWHADAAARDRVGQVLLPLAAQYFLEARTASGKVIDPVARFHLGNGARLERIDHLGDLSPRALRQAHGLMVNYRYKLDDIEKNHELFAARNDVAAAPVVRRLLPKPARSAAPRLPAQPQGNEDKRDI
;
A
#
# COMPACT_ATOMS: atom_id res chain seq x y z
N MET A 1 -9.42 9.69 22.07
CA MET A 1 -8.50 10.08 23.17
C MET A 1 -7.82 11.36 22.73
N ASN A 2 -8.15 12.50 23.36
CA ASN A 2 -7.43 13.73 23.14
C ASN A 2 -5.93 13.45 23.28
N ARG A 3 -5.11 13.90 22.33
CA ARG A 3 -3.68 14.11 22.60
C ARG A 3 -3.63 14.80 23.94
N SER A 4 -2.79 14.33 24.84
CA SER A 4 -2.49 15.13 26.01
C SER A 4 -1.97 16.47 25.45
N PRO A 5 -2.75 17.57 25.53
CA PRO A 5 -2.33 18.86 24.98
C PRO A 5 -0.98 19.26 25.57
N PHE A 6 -0.73 18.79 26.78
CA PHE A 6 0.47 19.00 27.56
C PHE A 6 1.78 18.60 26.86
N PHE A 7 1.83 17.47 26.13
CA PHE A 7 3.10 17.04 25.51
C PHE A 7 3.43 17.85 24.25
N ALA A 8 2.42 18.18 23.46
CA ALA A 8 2.59 19.05 22.30
C ALA A 8 2.94 20.49 22.73
N ASP A 9 2.30 21.01 23.78
CA ASP A 9 2.57 22.32 24.36
C ASP A 9 3.96 22.39 25.02
N LEU A 10 4.39 21.31 25.66
CA LEU A 10 5.75 21.20 26.22
C LEU A 10 6.81 21.28 25.11
N LEU A 11 6.66 20.49 24.04
CA LEU A 11 7.60 20.52 22.92
C LEU A 11 7.62 21.87 22.21
N ASN A 12 6.46 22.51 22.02
CA ASN A 12 6.38 23.87 21.49
C ASN A 12 7.10 24.88 22.42
N THR A 13 6.90 24.79 23.73
CA THR A 13 7.56 25.64 24.72
C THR A 13 9.08 25.47 24.68
N ILE A 14 9.56 24.21 24.57
CA ILE A 14 11.02 23.92 24.46
C ILE A 14 11.58 24.51 23.16
N ALA A 15 10.87 24.34 22.03
CA ALA A 15 11.29 24.88 20.75
C ALA A 15 11.35 26.43 20.76
N ASP A 16 10.37 27.09 21.36
CA ASP A 16 10.29 28.54 21.42
C ASP A 16 11.39 29.13 22.37
N ARG A 17 11.65 28.46 23.49
CA ARG A 17 12.78 28.83 24.36
C ARG A 17 14.15 28.62 23.68
N GLY A 18 14.30 27.51 22.95
CA GLY A 18 15.50 27.26 22.17
C GLY A 18 15.73 28.32 21.08
N ARG A 19 14.68 28.77 20.38
CA ARG A 19 14.77 29.88 19.41
C ARG A 19 15.23 31.18 20.01
N MET A 20 14.71 31.55 21.19
CA MET A 20 15.12 32.76 21.87
C MET A 20 16.59 32.67 22.32
N MET A 21 17.02 31.53 22.83
CA MET A 21 18.43 31.30 23.28
C MET A 21 19.42 31.34 22.11
N LEU A 22 19.03 30.89 20.93
CA LEU A 22 19.91 30.81 19.76
C LEU A 22 19.90 32.08 18.91
N ASN A 23 19.12 33.12 19.29
CA ASN A 23 18.90 34.31 18.46
C ASN A 23 18.56 33.94 17.02
N LEU A 24 17.79 32.87 16.83
CA LEU A 24 17.23 32.46 15.53
C LEU A 24 16.10 33.44 15.15
N VAL A 25 16.44 34.74 15.18
CA VAL A 25 15.65 35.79 14.56
C VAL A 25 15.60 35.45 13.08
N ARG A 26 14.43 35.57 12.46
CA ARG A 26 14.26 35.52 11.00
C ARG A 26 15.25 36.54 10.40
N GLY A 27 16.47 36.08 10.14
CA GLY A 27 17.43 36.85 9.39
C GLY A 27 16.93 36.99 7.96
N ASP A 28 17.21 38.11 7.31
CA ASP A 28 16.90 38.39 5.91
C ASP A 28 17.56 37.42 4.89
N GLU A 29 18.11 36.29 5.38
CA GLU A 29 18.75 35.31 4.51
C GLU A 29 17.68 34.55 3.67
N PRO A 30 17.78 34.58 2.34
CA PRO A 30 16.84 33.90 1.48
C PRO A 30 16.80 32.39 1.81
N VAL A 31 15.58 31.85 1.86
CA VAL A 31 15.41 30.39 2.07
C VAL A 31 15.91 29.65 0.84
N SER A 32 16.98 28.88 1.00
CA SER A 32 17.63 28.10 -0.06
C SER A 32 18.09 26.76 0.44
N ALA A 33 18.40 25.82 -0.47
CA ALA A 33 18.96 24.52 -0.12
C ALA A 33 20.28 24.67 0.67
N ASP A 34 21.12 25.66 0.34
CA ASP A 34 22.37 25.91 1.06
C ASP A 34 22.14 26.48 2.46
N SER A 35 21.17 27.38 2.65
CA SER A 35 20.82 27.87 4.00
C SER A 35 20.29 26.75 4.88
N LEU A 36 19.49 25.83 4.32
CA LEU A 36 19.03 24.61 4.99
C LEU A 36 20.19 23.67 5.31
N ALA A 37 21.16 23.49 4.40
CA ALA A 37 22.35 22.66 4.65
C ALA A 37 23.15 23.14 5.86
N ARG A 38 23.32 24.47 6.00
CA ARG A 38 24.00 25.06 7.18
C ARG A 38 23.24 24.79 8.49
N LEU A 39 21.92 24.88 8.47
CA LEU A 39 21.08 24.55 9.64
C LEU A 39 21.16 23.06 9.98
N CYS A 40 21.16 22.17 8.99
CA CYS A 40 21.33 20.74 9.17
C CYS A 40 22.68 20.40 9.82
N ALA A 41 23.77 21.03 9.38
CA ALA A 41 25.09 20.85 9.99
C ALA A 41 25.10 21.32 11.48
N ARG A 42 24.44 22.46 11.77
CA ARG A 42 24.26 22.92 13.15
C ARG A 42 23.42 21.97 14.00
N LEU A 43 22.35 21.42 13.44
CA LEU A 43 21.52 20.43 14.12
C LEU A 43 22.35 19.20 14.49
N LEU A 44 23.14 18.65 13.56
CA LEU A 44 23.98 17.48 13.80
C LEU A 44 25.10 17.75 14.84
N SER A 45 25.64 18.96 14.88
CA SER A 45 26.67 19.34 15.86
C SER A 45 26.11 19.78 17.23
N SER A 46 24.79 20.01 17.36
CA SER A 46 24.17 20.44 18.61
C SER A 46 24.17 19.32 19.64
N GLN A 47 24.54 19.62 20.87
CA GLN A 47 24.53 18.68 22.00
C GLN A 47 23.34 18.91 22.95
N GLY A 48 22.72 20.10 22.90
CA GLY A 48 21.59 20.43 23.75
C GLY A 48 20.24 20.06 23.10
N GLU A 49 19.36 19.42 23.87
CA GLU A 49 18.05 19.03 23.41
C GLU A 49 17.19 20.21 22.91
N ALA A 50 17.15 21.31 23.69
CA ALA A 50 16.36 22.49 23.32
C ALA A 50 16.87 23.16 22.04
N SER A 51 18.19 23.26 21.85
CA SER A 51 18.79 23.79 20.64
C SER A 51 18.55 22.87 19.44
N GLY A 52 18.62 21.54 19.65
CA GLY A 52 18.33 20.54 18.65
C GLY A 52 16.90 20.66 18.13
N VAL A 53 15.91 20.70 19.01
CA VAL A 53 14.49 20.86 18.64
C VAL A 53 14.24 22.19 17.92
N ALA A 54 14.91 23.30 18.35
CA ALA A 54 14.77 24.61 17.71
C ALA A 54 15.32 24.61 16.26
N TYR A 55 16.53 24.04 16.03
CA TYR A 55 17.08 23.89 14.69
C TYR A 55 16.22 22.98 13.82
N ALA A 56 15.77 21.85 14.35
CA ALA A 56 14.91 20.93 13.63
C ALA A 56 13.61 21.61 13.16
N ARG A 57 12.95 22.36 14.06
CA ARG A 57 11.75 23.12 13.71
C ARG A 57 12.02 24.17 12.63
N GLU A 58 13.11 24.93 12.75
CA GLU A 58 13.47 25.94 11.76
C GLU A 58 13.73 25.33 10.37
N ILE A 59 14.42 24.18 10.30
CA ILE A 59 14.64 23.46 9.04
C ILE A 59 13.30 23.03 8.43
N LEU A 60 12.41 22.45 9.22
CA LEU A 60 11.09 21.99 8.74
C LEU A 60 10.23 23.16 8.27
N ASP A 61 10.21 24.27 9.00
CA ASP A 61 9.43 25.45 8.64
C ASP A 61 9.96 26.08 7.33
N ARG A 62 11.28 26.23 7.18
CA ARG A 62 11.89 26.73 5.94
C ARG A 62 11.67 25.78 4.77
N TRP A 63 11.76 24.48 4.96
CA TRP A 63 11.49 23.50 3.91
C TRP A 63 10.06 23.64 3.37
N ARG A 64 9.06 23.88 4.22
CA ARG A 64 7.67 24.08 3.82
C ARG A 64 7.49 25.29 2.89
N THR A 65 8.34 26.30 3.04
CA THR A 65 8.28 27.53 2.20
C THR A 65 9.04 27.39 0.88
N LEU A 66 9.87 26.36 0.69
CA LEU A 66 10.57 26.11 -0.57
C LEU A 66 9.61 25.76 -1.70
N GLY A 67 9.84 26.32 -2.87
CA GLY A 67 9.24 25.86 -4.13
C GLY A 67 9.79 24.51 -4.57
N ALA A 68 9.19 23.94 -5.63
CA ALA A 68 9.52 22.59 -6.12
C ALA A 68 11.02 22.39 -6.43
N ASP A 69 11.66 23.37 -7.07
CA ASP A 69 13.09 23.29 -7.42
C ASP A 69 13.98 23.41 -6.19
N GLY A 70 13.63 24.27 -5.21
CA GLY A 70 14.33 24.38 -3.94
C GLY A 70 14.24 23.10 -3.11
N ARG A 71 13.11 22.42 -3.11
CA ARG A 71 12.94 21.12 -2.46
C ARG A 71 13.78 20.04 -3.14
N LEU A 72 13.81 20.00 -4.47
CA LEU A 72 14.67 19.09 -5.21
C LEU A 72 16.15 19.35 -4.92
N ALA A 73 16.58 20.61 -4.93
CA ALA A 73 17.95 21.00 -4.59
C ALA A 73 18.31 20.54 -3.16
N PHE A 74 17.39 20.66 -2.20
CA PHE A 74 17.62 20.18 -0.83
C PHE A 74 17.75 18.66 -0.74
N LEU A 75 16.99 17.89 -1.54
CA LEU A 75 17.14 16.43 -1.62
C LEU A 75 18.52 16.03 -2.15
N HIS A 76 19.06 16.75 -3.15
CA HIS A 76 20.44 16.56 -3.58
C HIS A 76 21.45 16.94 -2.49
N VAL A 77 21.20 17.99 -1.72
CA VAL A 77 22.05 18.32 -0.55
C VAL A 77 22.07 17.17 0.46
N LEU A 78 20.93 16.54 0.74
CA LEU A 78 20.87 15.36 1.63
C LEU A 78 21.69 14.18 1.09
N ARG A 79 21.70 13.98 -0.23
CA ARG A 79 22.53 12.96 -0.87
C ARG A 79 24.01 13.28 -0.76
N ASP A 80 24.42 14.52 -1.13
CA ASP A 80 25.81 14.88 -1.40
C ASP A 80 26.58 15.27 -0.15
N ARG A 81 25.91 15.94 0.83
CA ARG A 81 26.59 16.49 2.01
C ARG A 81 26.33 15.70 3.30
N PHE A 82 25.30 14.83 3.30
CA PHE A 82 24.92 14.07 4.49
C PHE A 82 24.91 12.55 4.22
N GLY A 83 25.77 12.11 3.30
CA GLY A 83 26.02 10.71 3.00
C GLY A 83 26.85 10.00 4.08
N THR A 84 27.29 8.78 3.77
CA THR A 84 28.24 8.03 4.57
C THR A 84 29.63 8.68 4.53
N ASP A 85 30.30 8.77 5.68
CA ASP A 85 31.72 9.18 5.74
C ASP A 85 32.60 8.01 5.27
N HIS A 86 33.03 8.08 4.00
CA HIS A 86 33.80 7.01 3.38
C HIS A 86 35.20 6.85 4.00
N VAL A 87 35.79 7.89 4.60
CA VAL A 87 37.09 7.79 5.29
C VAL A 87 36.92 7.00 6.58
N ARG A 88 35.92 7.35 7.37
CA ARG A 88 35.58 6.64 8.60
C ARG A 88 35.17 5.18 8.30
N LEU A 89 34.38 4.97 7.24
CA LEU A 89 33.96 3.62 6.83
C LEU A 89 35.16 2.75 6.42
N ALA A 90 36.09 3.28 5.61
CA ALA A 90 37.29 2.55 5.21
C ALA A 90 38.13 2.12 6.43
N ALA A 91 38.37 3.04 7.36
CA ALA A 91 39.10 2.72 8.60
C ALA A 91 38.39 1.62 9.44
N ALA A 92 37.05 1.66 9.51
CA ALA A 92 36.28 0.63 10.24
C ALA A 92 36.31 -0.75 9.52
N VAL A 93 36.34 -0.77 8.19
CA VAL A 93 36.54 -2.01 7.40
C VAL A 93 37.89 -2.62 7.71
N ASP A 94 38.95 -1.82 7.72
CA ASP A 94 40.31 -2.31 8.04
C ASP A 94 40.39 -2.84 9.46
N ALA A 95 39.83 -2.11 10.44
CA ALA A 95 39.77 -2.56 11.84
C ALA A 95 39.00 -3.89 11.99
N TYR A 96 37.93 -4.08 11.27
CA TYR A 96 37.18 -5.35 11.29
C TYR A 96 37.96 -6.50 10.64
N ARG A 97 38.73 -6.23 9.58
CA ARG A 97 39.59 -7.25 8.97
C ARG A 97 40.73 -7.69 9.88
N ASP A 98 41.30 -6.75 10.64
CA ASP A 98 42.42 -7.00 11.55
C ASP A 98 41.98 -7.76 12.80
N ALA A 99 40.79 -7.46 13.33
CA ALA A 99 40.22 -8.07 14.52
C ALA A 99 38.70 -8.27 14.34
N PRO A 100 38.23 -9.38 13.74
CA PRO A 100 36.81 -9.66 13.48
C PRO A 100 36.10 -10.11 14.77
N ASP A 101 35.60 -9.14 15.54
CA ASP A 101 34.83 -9.34 16.75
C ASP A 101 33.55 -8.47 16.73
N ASP A 102 32.67 -8.64 17.75
CA ASP A 102 31.43 -7.91 17.87
C ASP A 102 31.65 -6.39 18.02
N ARG A 103 32.75 -5.99 18.62
CA ARG A 103 33.09 -4.57 18.82
C ARG A 103 33.48 -3.90 17.51
N SER A 104 34.33 -4.55 16.73
CA SER A 104 34.71 -4.05 15.41
C SER A 104 33.54 -4.10 14.42
N ALA A 105 32.67 -5.13 14.51
CA ALA A 105 31.43 -5.22 13.74
C ALA A 105 30.46 -4.07 14.06
N LEU A 106 30.29 -3.71 15.34
CA LEU A 106 29.48 -2.57 15.75
C LEU A 106 30.07 -1.26 15.23
N ALA A 107 31.39 -1.05 15.35
CA ALA A 107 32.06 0.13 14.83
C ALA A 107 31.92 0.26 13.30
N LEU A 108 31.94 -0.86 12.56
CA LEU A 108 31.70 -0.89 11.12
C LEU A 108 30.23 -0.52 10.79
N HIS A 109 29.28 -1.05 11.55
CA HIS A 109 27.87 -0.69 11.41
C HIS A 109 27.65 0.82 11.60
N ASP A 110 28.19 1.40 12.68
CA ASP A 110 28.09 2.84 12.97
C ASP A 110 28.79 3.71 11.92
N ALA A 111 29.89 3.24 11.35
CA ALA A 111 30.61 3.95 10.30
C ALA A 111 29.88 3.90 8.94
N ALA A 112 29.12 2.85 8.69
CA ALA A 112 28.35 2.69 7.45
C ALA A 112 27.08 3.56 7.42
N GLU A 113 26.57 3.98 8.58
CA GLU A 113 25.35 4.78 8.64
C GLU A 113 25.57 6.18 8.07
N PRO A 114 24.76 6.63 7.08
CA PRO A 114 24.89 7.98 6.55
C PRO A 114 24.38 9.03 7.54
N ALA A 115 25.06 10.18 7.60
CA ALA A 115 24.70 11.29 8.49
C ALA A 115 23.24 11.78 8.34
N ARG A 116 22.64 11.60 7.15
CA ARG A 116 21.23 11.97 6.92
C ARG A 116 20.24 11.11 7.71
N GLN A 117 20.57 9.86 8.09
CA GLN A 117 19.69 9.10 8.96
C GLN A 117 19.58 9.72 10.34
N GLU A 118 20.70 10.11 10.94
CA GLU A 118 20.69 10.83 12.21
C GLU A 118 20.00 12.20 12.07
N LEU A 119 20.23 12.91 10.97
CA LEU A 119 19.52 14.15 10.67
C LEU A 119 17.99 13.95 10.65
N LEU A 120 17.51 12.94 9.95
CA LEU A 120 16.06 12.62 9.87
C LEU A 120 15.49 12.24 11.24
N ARG A 121 16.23 11.47 12.07
CA ARG A 121 15.81 11.18 13.45
C ARG A 121 15.66 12.45 14.27
N ARG A 122 16.64 13.37 14.21
CA ARG A 122 16.57 14.64 14.94
C ARG A 122 15.45 15.54 14.43
N LEU A 123 15.20 15.59 13.13
CA LEU A 123 14.06 16.31 12.57
C LEU A 123 12.73 15.76 13.08
N ASN A 124 12.62 14.44 13.26
CA ASN A 124 11.42 13.80 13.80
C ASN A 124 11.08 14.18 15.24
N LEU A 125 12.06 14.66 16.02
CA LEU A 125 11.84 15.13 17.39
C LEU A 125 11.09 16.46 17.47
N ALA A 126 11.11 17.26 16.41
CA ALA A 126 10.41 18.53 16.38
C ALA A 126 8.89 18.36 16.22
N PRO A 127 8.07 19.28 16.77
CA PRO A 127 6.63 19.30 16.54
C PRO A 127 6.28 19.29 15.05
N GLY A 128 5.46 18.35 14.60
CA GLY A 128 5.11 18.17 13.18
C GLY A 128 6.26 17.62 12.31
N GLY A 129 7.33 17.09 12.94
CA GLY A 129 8.48 16.53 12.25
C GLY A 129 8.11 15.38 11.35
N ILE A 130 7.44 14.36 11.88
CA ILE A 130 7.07 13.17 11.10
C ILE A 130 6.16 13.50 9.92
N GLU A 131 5.21 14.41 10.09
CA GLU A 131 4.30 14.85 9.01
C GLU A 131 5.11 15.48 7.86
N THR A 132 6.06 16.35 8.22
CA THR A 132 6.89 17.02 7.22
C THR A 132 7.84 16.04 6.53
N LEU A 133 8.41 15.07 7.26
CA LEU A 133 9.26 14.03 6.69
C LEU A 133 8.48 13.12 5.71
N VAL A 134 7.24 12.78 6.01
CA VAL A 134 6.36 12.06 5.08
C VAL A 134 6.12 12.87 3.81
N ARG A 135 5.88 14.19 3.92
CA ARG A 135 5.74 15.08 2.76
C ARG A 135 7.05 15.24 1.98
N MET A 136 8.21 15.31 2.67
CA MET A 136 9.53 15.32 2.00
C MET A 136 9.71 14.05 1.15
N ARG A 137 9.36 12.88 1.69
CA ARG A 137 9.44 11.65 0.92
C ARG A 137 8.43 11.61 -0.23
N GLN A 138 7.23 12.18 -0.08
CA GLN A 138 6.28 12.30 -1.18
C GLN A 138 6.88 13.09 -2.35
N ASP A 139 7.51 14.24 -2.07
CA ASP A 139 8.20 15.04 -3.10
C ASP A 139 9.36 14.26 -3.74
N LEU A 140 10.12 13.51 -2.94
CA LEU A 140 11.20 12.65 -3.41
C LEU A 140 10.68 11.56 -4.35
N LEU A 141 9.64 10.84 -3.97
CA LEU A 141 9.04 9.76 -4.78
C LEU A 141 8.52 10.25 -6.13
N ALA A 142 8.00 11.48 -6.18
CA ALA A 142 7.56 12.11 -7.43
C ALA A 142 8.72 12.42 -8.38
N ARG A 143 9.96 12.48 -7.89
CA ARG A 143 11.17 12.82 -8.66
C ARG A 143 12.07 11.64 -9.01
N LEU A 144 11.85 10.45 -8.43
CA LEU A 144 12.72 9.30 -8.64
C LEU A 144 12.87 8.88 -10.12
N THR A 145 11.84 9.07 -10.94
CA THR A 145 11.90 8.76 -12.37
C THR A 145 12.86 9.67 -13.12
N THR A 146 12.93 10.96 -12.75
CA THR A 146 13.78 11.97 -13.37
C THR A 146 15.14 12.13 -12.68
N SER A 147 15.24 11.72 -11.43
CA SER A 147 16.44 11.80 -10.58
C SER A 147 16.66 10.47 -9.86
N PRO A 148 17.04 9.40 -10.59
CA PRO A 148 17.17 8.05 -10.00
C PRO A 148 18.32 7.94 -8.98
N ASP A 149 19.27 8.85 -9.02
CA ASP A 149 20.36 9.00 -8.07
C ASP A 149 19.91 9.35 -6.64
N LEU A 150 18.68 9.85 -6.48
CA LEU A 150 18.04 10.08 -5.19
C LEU A 150 17.47 8.80 -4.54
N ALA A 151 17.53 7.65 -5.21
CA ALA A 151 17.05 6.38 -4.64
C ALA A 151 17.74 6.01 -3.33
N ILE A 152 19.01 6.41 -3.14
CA ILE A 152 19.73 6.19 -1.87
C ILE A 152 19.15 7.02 -0.72
N VAL A 153 18.63 8.21 -1.00
CA VAL A 153 17.94 9.05 -0.01
C VAL A 153 16.57 8.44 0.33
N ASP A 154 15.85 7.91 -0.68
CA ASP A 154 14.58 7.21 -0.46
C ASP A 154 14.77 5.96 0.42
N ALA A 155 15.85 5.22 0.24
CA ALA A 155 16.17 4.04 1.04
C ALA A 155 16.27 4.39 2.54
N ASP A 156 16.91 5.52 2.90
CA ASP A 156 17.01 5.97 4.28
C ASP A 156 15.66 6.44 4.85
N PHE A 157 14.87 7.19 4.07
CA PHE A 157 13.51 7.51 4.46
C PHE A 157 12.67 6.24 4.70
N ALA A 158 12.73 5.28 3.77
CA ALA A 158 11.98 4.04 3.87
C ALA A 158 12.38 3.23 5.12
N HIS A 159 13.69 3.14 5.41
CA HIS A 159 14.22 2.46 6.59
C HIS A 159 13.65 3.05 7.89
N LEU A 160 13.76 4.37 8.06
CA LEU A 160 13.31 5.05 9.28
C LEU A 160 11.78 5.05 9.42
N LEU A 161 11.06 5.35 8.33
CA LEU A 161 9.60 5.36 8.34
C LEU A 161 9.02 3.97 8.62
N SER A 162 9.66 2.89 8.14
CA SER A 162 9.25 1.52 8.47
C SER A 162 9.33 1.22 9.96
N SER A 163 10.31 1.81 10.66
CA SER A 163 10.46 1.69 12.11
C SER A 163 9.44 2.52 12.88
N TRP A 164 9.12 3.73 12.39
CA TRP A 164 8.21 4.66 13.08
C TRP A 164 6.74 4.34 12.85
N PHE A 165 6.39 3.76 11.71
CA PHE A 165 5.01 3.42 11.33
C PHE A 165 4.69 1.95 11.48
N ASN A 166 5.19 1.28 12.51
CA ASN A 166 4.79 -0.09 12.76
C ASN A 166 3.39 -0.18 13.41
N ARG A 167 2.75 -1.35 13.30
CA ARG A 167 1.38 -1.63 13.75
C ARG A 167 1.11 -1.19 15.19
N GLY A 168 2.08 -1.31 16.09
CA GLY A 168 1.90 -1.02 17.52
C GLY A 168 1.53 0.43 17.83
N PHE A 169 1.78 1.36 16.91
CA PHE A 169 1.49 2.78 17.08
C PHE A 169 0.19 3.23 16.39
N LEU A 170 -0.48 2.35 15.63
CA LEU A 170 -1.68 2.73 14.89
C LEU A 170 -2.93 2.65 15.77
N VAL A 171 -3.80 3.64 15.61
CA VAL A 171 -5.08 3.74 16.30
C VAL A 171 -6.19 3.65 15.27
N LEU A 172 -7.04 2.62 15.41
CA LEU A 172 -8.25 2.48 14.62
C LEU A 172 -9.36 3.37 15.19
N ARG A 173 -10.03 4.13 14.34
CA ARG A 173 -11.19 4.96 14.70
C ARG A 173 -12.32 4.71 13.72
N ARG A 174 -13.55 4.65 14.23
CA ARG A 174 -14.74 4.74 13.39
C ARG A 174 -14.91 6.18 12.89
N ILE A 175 -15.24 6.30 11.64
CA ILE A 175 -15.56 7.56 10.96
C ILE A 175 -17.07 7.60 10.74
N ASP A 176 -17.72 8.61 11.27
CA ASP A 176 -19.14 8.84 11.15
C ASP A 176 -19.44 10.33 11.04
N TRP A 177 -20.72 10.70 10.98
CA TRP A 177 -21.11 12.10 10.82
C TRP A 177 -20.77 13.01 12.00
N SER A 178 -20.42 12.45 13.17
CA SER A 178 -19.90 13.20 14.33
C SER A 178 -18.39 13.46 14.28
N THR A 179 -17.71 12.84 13.31
CA THR A 179 -16.27 13.03 13.08
C THR A 179 -16.00 14.48 12.68
N PRO A 180 -14.92 15.12 13.19
CA PRO A 180 -14.57 16.49 12.82
C PRO A 180 -14.49 16.70 11.31
N ALA A 181 -15.06 17.82 10.81
CA ALA A 181 -15.17 18.10 9.38
C ALA A 181 -13.82 18.10 8.64
N ASN A 182 -12.73 18.51 9.31
CA ASN A 182 -11.37 18.46 8.75
C ASN A 182 -10.90 17.04 8.45
N ILE A 183 -11.39 16.03 9.18
CA ILE A 183 -11.10 14.60 8.89
C ILE A 183 -12.01 14.14 7.75
N LEU A 184 -13.30 14.46 7.79
CA LEU A 184 -14.27 14.10 6.74
C LEU A 184 -13.83 14.64 5.36
N GLU A 185 -13.35 15.87 5.30
CA GLU A 185 -12.81 16.48 4.07
C GLU A 185 -11.59 15.70 3.53
N LYS A 186 -10.76 15.15 4.42
CA LYS A 186 -9.63 14.32 4.03
C LYS A 186 -10.08 12.96 3.48
N ILE A 187 -11.13 12.35 4.04
CA ILE A 187 -11.73 11.14 3.46
C ILE A 187 -12.20 11.41 2.03
N ILE A 188 -12.92 12.50 1.78
CA ILE A 188 -13.32 12.91 0.41
C ILE A 188 -12.10 13.02 -0.51
N ARG A 189 -11.04 13.70 -0.05
CA ARG A 189 -9.84 13.98 -0.85
C ARG A 189 -9.03 12.73 -1.17
N TYR A 190 -8.94 11.80 -0.23
CA TYR A 190 -8.08 10.62 -0.33
C TYR A 190 -8.78 9.39 -0.91
N GLU A 191 -10.09 9.43 -1.16
CA GLU A 191 -10.79 8.31 -1.78
C GLU A 191 -10.27 8.04 -3.19
N ALA A 192 -9.53 6.94 -3.34
CA ALA A 192 -8.82 6.59 -4.56
C ALA A 192 -9.50 5.49 -5.38
N VAL A 193 -10.42 4.73 -4.78
CA VAL A 193 -11.08 3.57 -5.41
C VAL A 193 -12.38 4.02 -6.10
N HIS A 194 -13.30 4.60 -5.34
CA HIS A 194 -14.61 5.05 -5.82
C HIS A 194 -14.81 6.52 -5.42
N ALA A 195 -14.41 7.44 -6.28
CA ALA A 195 -14.35 8.88 -6.00
C ALA A 195 -15.60 9.40 -5.27
N ILE A 196 -15.36 10.23 -4.25
CA ILE A 196 -16.37 11.01 -3.54
C ILE A 196 -16.27 12.44 -4.07
N HIS A 197 -17.34 12.96 -4.68
CA HIS A 197 -17.32 14.28 -5.30
C HIS A 197 -17.98 15.34 -4.43
N THR A 198 -18.93 14.97 -3.60
CA THR A 198 -19.73 15.86 -2.79
C THR A 198 -19.84 15.39 -1.34
N TRP A 199 -20.27 16.30 -0.46
CA TRP A 199 -20.61 15.98 0.92
C TRP A 199 -21.80 15.00 1.01
N ASP A 200 -22.73 15.04 0.06
CA ASP A 200 -23.85 14.11 0.01
C ASP A 200 -23.38 12.71 -0.40
N ASP A 201 -22.37 12.60 -1.28
CA ASP A 201 -21.75 11.30 -1.58
C ASP A 201 -21.11 10.69 -0.31
N LEU A 202 -20.36 11.50 0.46
CA LEU A 202 -19.79 11.05 1.72
C LEU A 202 -20.88 10.64 2.69
N ARG A 203 -21.95 11.46 2.84
CA ARG A 203 -23.07 11.17 3.73
C ARG A 203 -23.65 9.80 3.46
N ARG A 204 -23.91 9.47 2.19
CA ARG A 204 -24.43 8.14 1.77
C ARG A 204 -23.51 6.97 2.16
N ARG A 205 -22.22 7.23 2.40
CA ARG A 205 -21.24 6.20 2.75
C ARG A 205 -20.99 6.02 4.24
N ILE A 206 -21.38 6.97 5.08
CA ILE A 206 -21.08 6.92 6.52
C ILE A 206 -22.31 7.10 7.42
N GLU A 207 -23.44 7.64 6.91
CA GLU A 207 -24.64 7.92 7.73
C GLU A 207 -25.61 6.73 7.80
N PRO A 208 -25.92 5.99 6.71
CA PRO A 208 -26.82 4.84 6.78
C PRO A 208 -26.29 3.77 7.71
N GLU A 209 -27.18 3.12 8.47
CA GLU A 209 -26.80 2.09 9.46
C GLU A 209 -26.06 0.89 8.84
N ASP A 210 -26.27 0.63 7.55
CA ASP A 210 -25.59 -0.42 6.80
C ASP A 210 -24.29 0.06 6.11
N ARG A 211 -23.79 1.23 6.48
CA ARG A 211 -22.51 1.78 6.01
C ARG A 211 -21.62 2.10 7.20
N LEU A 212 -20.39 1.62 7.11
CA LEU A 212 -19.38 1.80 8.14
C LEU A 212 -18.10 2.28 7.49
N CYS A 213 -17.43 3.22 8.14
CA CYS A 213 -16.11 3.66 7.71
C CYS A 213 -15.16 3.63 8.91
N TYR A 214 -13.97 3.12 8.69
CA TYR A 214 -12.92 3.06 9.69
C TYR A 214 -11.65 3.69 9.13
N ALA A 215 -10.87 4.37 9.97
CA ALA A 215 -9.59 4.89 9.57
C ALA A 215 -8.52 4.61 10.62
N PHE A 216 -7.31 4.32 10.13
CA PHE A 216 -6.11 4.17 10.95
C PHE A 216 -5.37 5.50 11.01
N PHE A 217 -5.00 5.89 12.23
CA PHE A 217 -4.27 7.10 12.52
C PHE A 217 -2.96 6.77 13.23
N HIS A 218 -1.96 7.61 13.02
CA HIS A 218 -0.74 7.60 13.83
C HIS A 218 -0.77 8.79 14.79
N PRO A 219 -0.50 8.63 16.10
CA PRO A 219 -0.61 9.71 17.07
C PRO A 219 0.18 10.98 16.74
N GLN A 220 1.32 10.83 16.07
CA GLN A 220 2.16 11.97 15.69
C GLN A 220 1.72 12.67 14.39
N LEU A 221 0.82 12.09 13.59
CA LEU A 221 0.26 12.73 12.39
C LEU A 221 -1.03 13.53 12.68
N GLY A 222 -1.51 13.53 13.91
CA GLY A 222 -2.73 14.25 14.28
C GLY A 222 -3.96 13.67 13.60
N ASP A 223 -4.68 14.52 12.89
CA ASP A 223 -5.92 14.20 12.19
C ASP A 223 -5.69 13.76 10.73
N GLU A 224 -4.46 13.35 10.38
CA GLU A 224 -4.18 12.76 9.06
C GLU A 224 -4.40 11.26 9.10
N PRO A 225 -5.40 10.73 8.36
CA PRO A 225 -5.56 9.29 8.23
C PRO A 225 -4.41 8.70 7.41
N LEU A 226 -4.02 7.47 7.76
CA LEU A 226 -3.05 6.67 7.00
C LEU A 226 -3.71 5.81 5.95
N ILE A 227 -4.75 5.12 6.38
CA ILE A 227 -5.59 4.23 5.58
C ILE A 227 -7.00 4.40 6.09
N PHE A 228 -7.97 4.45 5.20
CA PHE A 228 -9.36 4.25 5.59
C PHE A 228 -10.02 3.13 4.79
N VAL A 229 -11.08 2.59 5.36
CA VAL A 229 -11.77 1.40 4.89
C VAL A 229 -13.27 1.68 4.92
N GLU A 230 -13.92 1.58 3.77
CA GLU A 230 -15.38 1.66 3.67
C GLU A 230 -15.99 0.27 3.60
N VAL A 231 -17.01 0.04 4.42
CA VAL A 231 -17.66 -1.25 4.60
C VAL A 231 -19.16 -1.10 4.37
N ALA A 232 -19.73 -1.98 3.55
CA ALA A 232 -21.16 -2.14 3.38
C ALA A 232 -21.63 -3.44 4.08
N LEU A 233 -22.74 -3.37 4.81
CA LEU A 233 -23.41 -4.53 5.38
C LEU A 233 -24.43 -5.05 4.38
N THR A 234 -24.35 -6.34 4.06
CA THR A 234 -25.22 -7.01 3.08
C THR A 234 -25.69 -8.37 3.59
N ARG A 235 -26.63 -8.99 2.88
CA ARG A 235 -27.08 -10.37 3.15
C ARG A 235 -26.33 -11.43 2.36
N ALA A 236 -25.58 -11.01 1.36
CA ALA A 236 -24.81 -11.90 0.49
C ALA A 236 -23.61 -11.17 -0.10
N MET A 237 -22.63 -11.90 -0.60
CA MET A 237 -21.48 -11.37 -1.29
C MET A 237 -21.88 -10.72 -2.63
N PRO A 238 -21.70 -9.41 -2.83
CA PRO A 238 -22.12 -8.71 -4.05
C PRO A 238 -21.22 -9.07 -5.23
N THR A 239 -21.74 -8.89 -6.44
CA THR A 239 -21.01 -9.09 -7.70
C THR A 239 -20.63 -7.76 -8.36
N THR A 240 -21.37 -6.69 -8.07
CA THR A 240 -21.20 -5.39 -8.73
C THR A 240 -21.07 -4.26 -7.70
N ILE A 241 -20.24 -3.28 -8.04
CA ILE A 241 -20.10 -2.09 -7.18
C ILE A 241 -21.33 -1.18 -7.30
N ALA A 242 -22.01 -1.20 -8.45
CA ALA A 242 -23.21 -0.38 -8.68
C ALA A 242 -24.31 -0.67 -7.64
N GLU A 243 -24.50 -1.95 -7.27
CA GLU A 243 -25.47 -2.33 -6.22
C GLU A 243 -25.14 -1.71 -4.85
N LEU A 244 -23.85 -1.58 -4.53
CA LEU A 244 -23.41 -1.01 -3.25
C LEU A 244 -23.48 0.51 -3.23
N LEU A 245 -23.25 1.17 -4.37
CA LEU A 245 -23.17 2.62 -4.49
C LEU A 245 -24.44 3.27 -5.02
N ALA A 246 -25.50 2.49 -5.31
CA ALA A 246 -26.77 3.03 -5.77
C ALA A 246 -27.35 4.03 -4.75
N ASP A 247 -27.85 5.17 -5.25
CA ASP A 247 -28.49 6.21 -4.44
C ASP A 247 -29.78 5.69 -3.79
N GLU A 248 -30.59 4.97 -4.58
CA GLU A 248 -31.80 4.30 -4.12
C GLU A 248 -31.55 2.80 -4.02
N ARG A 249 -31.48 2.31 -2.81
CA ARG A 249 -31.27 0.88 -2.51
C ARG A 249 -32.01 0.49 -1.22
N PRO A 250 -32.41 -0.77 -1.07
CA PRO A 250 -32.92 -1.26 0.21
C PRO A 250 -31.86 -1.19 1.28
N LEU A 251 -32.16 -0.52 2.40
CA LEU A 251 -31.29 -0.54 3.57
C LEU A 251 -31.31 -1.90 4.24
N VAL A 252 -30.16 -2.39 4.63
CA VAL A 252 -30.02 -3.63 5.39
C VAL A 252 -29.87 -3.28 6.87
N GLN A 253 -30.80 -3.71 7.69
CA GLN A 253 -30.66 -3.56 9.14
C GLN A 253 -29.39 -4.30 9.60
N PRO A 254 -28.49 -3.69 10.39
CA PRO A 254 -27.24 -4.30 10.82
C PRO A 254 -27.38 -5.70 11.44
N ARG A 255 -28.46 -5.92 12.21
CA ARG A 255 -28.76 -7.22 12.82
C ARG A 255 -29.18 -8.31 11.83
N GLN A 256 -29.57 -7.95 10.61
CA GLN A 256 -29.96 -8.87 9.55
C GLN A 256 -28.84 -9.11 8.52
N ALA A 257 -27.75 -8.36 8.64
CA ALA A 257 -26.59 -8.53 7.79
C ALA A 257 -25.84 -9.81 8.18
N THR A 258 -25.41 -10.56 7.16
CA THR A 258 -24.54 -11.72 7.34
C THR A 258 -23.15 -11.48 6.75
N THR A 259 -23.01 -10.48 5.91
CA THR A 259 -21.80 -10.19 5.15
C THR A 259 -21.35 -8.73 5.35
N ALA A 260 -20.10 -8.55 5.69
CA ALA A 260 -19.41 -7.26 5.65
C ALA A 260 -18.55 -7.17 4.38
N VAL A 261 -18.81 -6.18 3.55
CA VAL A 261 -18.15 -5.98 2.25
C VAL A 261 -17.22 -4.78 2.32
N PHE A 262 -15.92 -5.01 2.29
CA PHE A 262 -14.90 -3.99 2.16
C PHE A 262 -14.81 -3.56 0.70
N TYR A 263 -15.43 -2.45 0.33
CA TYR A 263 -15.49 -2.03 -1.07
C TYR A 263 -14.53 -0.88 -1.42
N SER A 264 -14.00 -0.17 -0.41
CA SER A 264 -12.89 0.75 -0.59
C SER A 264 -11.87 0.61 0.53
N ILE A 265 -10.60 0.54 0.16
CA ILE A 265 -9.44 0.59 1.06
C ILE A 265 -8.45 1.55 0.43
N SER A 266 -8.36 2.76 1.00
CA SER A 266 -7.60 3.86 0.43
C SER A 266 -6.41 4.23 1.31
N ASN A 267 -5.21 4.20 0.71
CA ASN A 267 -4.00 4.75 1.33
C ASN A 267 -4.01 6.27 1.18
N CYS A 268 -3.84 6.99 2.28
CA CYS A 268 -3.96 8.45 2.31
C CYS A 268 -2.61 9.16 2.15
N GLN A 269 -1.50 8.49 2.43
CA GLN A 269 -0.19 9.11 2.52
C GLN A 269 0.76 8.59 1.44
N GLU A 270 0.86 9.30 0.32
CA GLU A 270 1.77 8.96 -0.78
C GLU A 270 3.23 8.84 -0.33
N GLY A 271 3.67 9.66 0.64
CA GLY A 271 5.01 9.60 1.21
C GLY A 271 5.29 8.31 1.99
N LEU A 272 4.27 7.51 2.30
CA LEU A 272 4.40 6.20 2.94
C LEU A 272 4.26 5.04 1.94
N ARG A 273 4.25 5.32 0.63
CA ARG A 273 4.20 4.27 -0.39
C ARG A 273 5.37 3.28 -0.21
N GLY A 274 5.03 1.99 -0.19
CA GLY A 274 6.00 0.90 0.03
C GLY A 274 6.38 0.65 1.49
N ILE A 275 5.92 1.47 2.44
CA ILE A 275 6.05 1.21 3.87
C ILE A 275 4.92 0.27 4.28
N SER A 276 5.29 -0.83 4.94
CA SER A 276 4.32 -1.79 5.48
C SER A 276 3.85 -1.35 6.85
N PHE A 277 2.55 -1.20 7.02
CA PHE A 277 1.90 -0.98 8.33
C PHE A 277 1.61 -2.29 9.08
N GLY A 278 2.16 -3.41 8.60
CA GLY A 278 1.83 -4.75 9.06
C GLY A 278 0.67 -5.38 8.27
N ASN A 279 0.59 -6.71 8.33
CA ASN A 279 -0.32 -7.48 7.47
C ASN A 279 -1.69 -7.75 8.08
N PHE A 280 -2.05 -7.14 9.21
CA PHE A 280 -3.30 -7.48 9.92
C PHE A 280 -4.23 -6.29 10.17
N LEU A 281 -4.10 -5.20 9.40
CA LEU A 281 -4.98 -4.04 9.56
C LEU A 281 -6.44 -4.39 9.28
N ILE A 282 -6.69 -5.13 8.20
CA ILE A 282 -8.05 -5.58 7.86
C ILE A 282 -8.57 -6.56 8.91
N LYS A 283 -7.72 -7.45 9.46
CA LYS A 283 -8.09 -8.35 10.55
C LYS A 283 -8.61 -7.58 11.77
N GLN A 284 -7.99 -6.47 12.13
CA GLN A 284 -8.45 -5.64 13.23
C GLN A 284 -9.86 -5.08 12.99
N VAL A 285 -10.13 -4.60 11.78
CA VAL A 285 -11.49 -4.14 11.41
C VAL A 285 -12.48 -5.31 11.44
N VAL A 286 -12.09 -6.49 10.95
CA VAL A 286 -12.93 -7.71 11.02
C VAL A 286 -13.24 -8.10 12.45
N GLU A 287 -12.27 -8.06 13.35
CA GLU A 287 -12.46 -8.37 14.78
C GLU A 287 -13.40 -7.37 15.46
N ASP A 288 -13.25 -6.08 15.17
CA ASP A 288 -14.17 -5.04 15.68
C ASP A 288 -15.59 -5.23 15.16
N LEU A 289 -15.75 -5.46 13.85
CA LEU A 289 -17.05 -5.74 13.24
C LEU A 289 -17.73 -6.97 13.84
N ARG A 290 -16.99 -8.06 14.04
CA ARG A 290 -17.52 -9.30 14.63
C ARG A 290 -17.95 -9.12 16.09
N ARG A 291 -17.20 -8.31 16.84
CA ARG A 291 -17.57 -7.99 18.23
C ARG A 291 -18.86 -7.18 18.29
N ASP A 292 -18.99 -6.18 17.42
CA ASP A 292 -20.13 -5.25 17.42
C ASP A 292 -21.37 -5.85 16.74
N LEU A 293 -21.17 -6.72 15.74
CA LEU A 293 -22.21 -7.36 14.94
C LEU A 293 -21.97 -8.89 14.86
N PRO A 294 -22.33 -9.65 15.91
CA PRO A 294 -22.07 -11.10 15.97
C PRO A 294 -22.76 -11.94 14.89
N GLY A 295 -23.78 -11.38 14.21
CA GLY A 295 -24.48 -12.02 13.09
C GLY A 295 -23.66 -12.09 11.79
N LEU A 296 -22.54 -11.35 11.70
CA LEU A 296 -21.68 -11.38 10.54
C LEU A 296 -20.87 -12.68 10.49
N THR A 297 -21.02 -13.43 9.40
CA THR A 297 -20.31 -14.68 9.13
C THR A 297 -19.29 -14.55 8.01
N ASP A 298 -19.52 -13.61 7.11
CA ASP A 298 -18.72 -13.40 5.92
C ASP A 298 -18.09 -12.02 5.88
N PHE A 299 -16.77 -12.00 5.70
CA PHE A 299 -15.98 -10.79 5.56
C PHE A 299 -15.30 -10.85 4.20
N VAL A 300 -15.78 -10.06 3.25
CA VAL A 300 -15.34 -10.11 1.86
C VAL A 300 -14.99 -8.72 1.35
N THR A 301 -14.18 -8.66 0.30
CA THR A 301 -13.98 -7.41 -0.44
C THR A 301 -14.77 -7.42 -1.73
N LEU A 302 -14.92 -6.24 -2.33
CA LEU A 302 -15.21 -6.09 -3.75
C LEU A 302 -14.16 -5.13 -4.32
N SER A 303 -13.13 -5.69 -4.95
CA SER A 303 -11.88 -5.00 -5.24
C SER A 303 -11.64 -4.82 -6.74
N PRO A 304 -11.08 -3.69 -7.19
CA PRO A 304 -10.71 -3.47 -8.58
C PRO A 304 -9.49 -4.31 -9.00
N VAL A 305 -9.29 -4.44 -10.31
CA VAL A 305 -8.17 -5.18 -10.92
C VAL A 305 -7.34 -4.26 -11.82
N PRO A 306 -6.56 -3.33 -11.27
CA PRO A 306 -6.01 -2.18 -12.01
C PRO A 306 -4.95 -2.54 -13.07
N GLY A 307 -4.40 -3.75 -13.06
CA GLY A 307 -3.32 -4.19 -13.96
C GLY A 307 -3.74 -5.14 -15.07
N PHE A 308 -4.97 -5.65 -15.05
CA PHE A 308 -5.38 -6.74 -15.94
C PHE A 308 -5.36 -6.39 -17.43
N ALA A 309 -5.91 -5.24 -17.82
CA ALA A 309 -5.96 -4.83 -19.22
C ALA A 309 -4.56 -4.66 -19.82
N ARG A 310 -3.62 -4.08 -19.06
CA ARG A 310 -2.22 -3.97 -19.48
C ARG A 310 -1.57 -5.34 -19.64
N TRP A 311 -1.74 -6.22 -18.66
CA TRP A 311 -1.22 -7.58 -18.75
C TRP A 311 -1.81 -8.33 -19.95
N LEU A 312 -3.12 -8.23 -20.21
CA LEU A 312 -3.78 -8.86 -21.35
C LEU A 312 -3.22 -8.35 -22.69
N ALA A 313 -2.89 -7.06 -22.78
CA ALA A 313 -2.29 -6.47 -23.97
C ALA A 313 -0.93 -7.09 -24.32
N GLU A 314 -0.18 -7.54 -23.34
CA GLU A 314 1.15 -8.16 -23.48
C GLU A 314 1.09 -9.67 -23.72
N GLN A 315 -0.08 -10.32 -23.54
CA GLN A 315 -0.22 -11.77 -23.70
C GLN A 315 -0.28 -12.17 -25.18
N ALA A 316 0.39 -13.27 -25.50
CA ALA A 316 0.33 -13.93 -26.80
C ALA A 316 -0.66 -15.11 -26.79
N GLY A 317 -1.09 -15.53 -27.95
CA GLY A 317 -1.94 -16.72 -28.14
C GLY A 317 -3.39 -16.41 -28.51
N PRO A 318 -4.11 -17.43 -29.00
CA PRO A 318 -5.45 -17.26 -29.59
C PRO A 318 -6.47 -16.65 -28.63
N SER A 319 -6.52 -17.15 -27.38
CA SER A 319 -7.49 -16.66 -26.39
C SER A 319 -7.26 -15.21 -26.01
N ALA A 320 -5.98 -14.77 -25.88
CA ALA A 320 -5.66 -13.39 -25.58
C ALA A 320 -5.98 -12.46 -26.76
N THR A 321 -5.75 -12.93 -28.01
CA THR A 321 -6.13 -12.19 -29.22
C THR A 321 -7.64 -12.05 -29.31
N GLU A 322 -8.38 -13.16 -29.18
CA GLU A 322 -9.85 -13.14 -29.16
C GLU A 322 -10.40 -12.21 -28.09
N ALA A 323 -9.84 -12.23 -26.88
CA ALA A 323 -10.26 -11.36 -25.81
C ALA A 323 -10.09 -9.88 -26.18
N ARG A 324 -8.91 -9.50 -26.73
CA ARG A 324 -8.64 -8.12 -27.16
C ARG A 324 -9.59 -7.66 -28.27
N ASP A 325 -9.85 -8.51 -29.25
CA ASP A 325 -10.75 -8.20 -30.37
C ASP A 325 -12.19 -7.98 -29.88
N LEU A 326 -12.67 -8.81 -28.94
CA LEU A 326 -13.99 -8.69 -28.37
C LEU A 326 -14.16 -7.40 -27.55
N VAL A 327 -13.18 -7.03 -26.71
CA VAL A 327 -13.27 -5.83 -25.86
C VAL A 327 -12.94 -4.54 -26.60
N ALA A 328 -12.33 -4.62 -27.80
CA ALA A 328 -12.10 -3.45 -28.65
C ALA A 328 -13.39 -2.92 -29.29
N ASN A 329 -14.44 -3.73 -29.34
CA ASN A 329 -15.73 -3.29 -29.87
C ASN A 329 -16.42 -2.35 -28.89
N GLU A 330 -16.56 -1.07 -29.24
CA GLU A 330 -17.22 -0.10 -28.37
C GLU A 330 -18.65 -0.54 -28.03
N GLY A 331 -19.00 -0.45 -26.74
CA GLY A 331 -20.34 -0.81 -26.27
C GLY A 331 -20.61 -2.31 -26.08
N TRP A 332 -19.61 -3.19 -26.20
CA TRP A 332 -19.77 -4.62 -25.96
C TRP A 332 -20.49 -4.96 -24.64
N HIS A 333 -20.26 -4.13 -23.63
CA HIS A 333 -20.86 -4.29 -22.31
C HIS A 333 -22.35 -3.90 -22.25
N ALA A 334 -22.92 -3.29 -23.29
CA ALA A 334 -24.33 -2.99 -23.40
C ALA A 334 -25.13 -4.12 -24.07
N ASP A 335 -24.49 -4.93 -24.93
CA ASP A 335 -25.13 -6.08 -25.62
C ASP A 335 -24.99 -7.36 -24.79
N ALA A 336 -26.11 -8.09 -24.60
CA ALA A 336 -26.13 -9.27 -23.74
C ALA A 336 -25.30 -10.44 -24.29
N ALA A 337 -25.36 -10.69 -25.61
CA ALA A 337 -24.61 -11.78 -26.22
C ALA A 337 -23.10 -11.50 -26.23
N ALA A 338 -22.72 -10.24 -26.49
CA ALA A 338 -21.34 -9.81 -26.41
C ALA A 338 -20.78 -9.91 -24.95
N ARG A 339 -21.57 -9.51 -23.95
CA ARG A 339 -21.19 -9.68 -22.52
C ARG A 339 -20.89 -11.14 -22.20
N ASP A 340 -21.77 -12.05 -22.55
CA ASP A 340 -21.59 -13.47 -22.27
C ASP A 340 -20.36 -14.03 -22.98
N ARG A 341 -20.13 -13.66 -24.24
CA ARG A 341 -18.94 -14.07 -24.98
C ARG A 341 -17.65 -13.53 -24.39
N VAL A 342 -17.63 -12.25 -24.05
CA VAL A 342 -16.48 -11.62 -23.38
C VAL A 342 -16.20 -12.32 -22.05
N GLY A 343 -17.22 -12.59 -21.23
CA GLY A 343 -17.07 -13.28 -19.96
C GLY A 343 -16.46 -14.67 -20.10
N GLN A 344 -16.91 -15.45 -21.10
CA GLN A 344 -16.36 -16.79 -21.38
C GLN A 344 -14.87 -16.79 -21.69
N VAL A 345 -14.37 -15.74 -22.34
CA VAL A 345 -12.96 -15.62 -22.73
C VAL A 345 -12.12 -14.94 -21.64
N LEU A 346 -12.66 -13.89 -21.01
CA LEU A 346 -11.89 -13.12 -20.00
C LEU A 346 -11.71 -13.87 -18.67
N LEU A 347 -12.72 -14.60 -18.18
CA LEU A 347 -12.64 -15.25 -16.87
C LEU A 347 -11.49 -16.27 -16.76
N PRO A 348 -11.23 -17.15 -17.74
CA PRO A 348 -10.05 -18.02 -17.73
C PRO A 348 -8.73 -17.24 -17.73
N LEU A 349 -8.62 -16.17 -18.51
CA LEU A 349 -7.44 -15.31 -18.57
C LEU A 349 -7.24 -14.55 -17.25
N ALA A 350 -8.31 -14.08 -16.61
CA ALA A 350 -8.26 -13.46 -15.31
C ALA A 350 -7.80 -14.46 -14.22
N ALA A 351 -8.23 -15.73 -14.29
CA ALA A 351 -7.74 -16.76 -13.40
C ALA A 351 -6.22 -16.99 -13.57
N GLN A 352 -5.71 -17.02 -14.81
CA GLN A 352 -4.27 -17.09 -15.09
C GLN A 352 -3.54 -15.88 -14.52
N TYR A 353 -4.08 -14.66 -14.71
CA TYR A 353 -3.51 -13.42 -14.17
C TYR A 353 -3.30 -13.48 -12.66
N PHE A 354 -4.29 -13.95 -11.90
CA PHE A 354 -4.21 -14.02 -10.45
C PHE A 354 -3.38 -15.20 -9.94
N LEU A 355 -3.53 -16.37 -10.56
CA LEU A 355 -2.96 -17.61 -10.04
C LEU A 355 -1.55 -17.88 -10.58
N GLU A 356 -1.24 -17.51 -11.81
CA GLU A 356 -0.01 -17.90 -12.52
C GLU A 356 0.92 -16.73 -12.85
N ALA A 357 0.37 -15.54 -13.19
CA ALA A 357 1.19 -14.43 -13.62
C ALA A 357 2.04 -13.86 -12.45
N ARG A 358 3.33 -13.63 -12.75
CA ARG A 358 4.32 -13.14 -11.77
C ARG A 358 5.11 -11.98 -12.37
N THR A 359 5.59 -11.09 -11.48
CA THR A 359 6.56 -10.06 -11.82
C THR A 359 7.94 -10.69 -12.09
N ALA A 360 8.89 -9.94 -12.64
CA ALA A 360 10.28 -10.37 -12.81
C ALA A 360 10.94 -10.81 -11.48
N SER A 361 10.47 -10.29 -10.34
CA SER A 361 10.93 -10.69 -9.00
C SER A 361 10.14 -11.87 -8.40
N GLY A 362 9.30 -12.56 -9.17
CA GLY A 362 8.54 -13.74 -8.74
C GLY A 362 7.30 -13.44 -7.89
N LYS A 363 6.93 -12.18 -7.67
CA LYS A 363 5.73 -11.81 -6.90
C LYS A 363 4.48 -11.90 -7.75
N VAL A 364 3.31 -12.16 -7.13
CA VAL A 364 1.99 -12.02 -7.78
C VAL A 364 1.91 -10.67 -8.49
N ILE A 365 1.46 -10.65 -9.74
CA ILE A 365 1.54 -9.45 -10.57
C ILE A 365 0.61 -8.33 -10.13
N ASP A 366 -0.60 -8.66 -9.68
CA ASP A 366 -1.60 -7.68 -9.27
C ASP A 366 -1.28 -7.06 -7.90
N PRO A 367 -1.19 -5.71 -7.77
CA PRO A 367 -0.86 -5.07 -6.49
C PRO A 367 -1.97 -5.19 -5.45
N VAL A 368 -3.25 -5.21 -5.88
CA VAL A 368 -4.41 -5.36 -4.98
C VAL A 368 -4.45 -6.79 -4.45
N ALA A 369 -4.20 -7.79 -5.31
CA ALA A 369 -4.05 -9.18 -4.89
C ALA A 369 -2.92 -9.35 -3.87
N ARG A 370 -1.74 -8.74 -4.12
CA ARG A 370 -0.63 -8.80 -3.14
C ARG A 370 -1.03 -8.25 -1.77
N PHE A 371 -1.77 -7.16 -1.76
CA PHE A 371 -2.25 -6.57 -0.50
C PHE A 371 -3.19 -7.52 0.24
N HIS A 372 -4.25 -8.02 -0.41
CA HIS A 372 -5.24 -8.87 0.25
C HIS A 372 -4.69 -10.25 0.64
N LEU A 373 -3.93 -10.90 -0.25
CA LEU A 373 -3.30 -12.19 0.03
C LEU A 373 -2.22 -12.06 1.12
N GLY A 374 -1.45 -10.97 1.11
CA GLY A 374 -0.52 -10.63 2.18
C GLY A 374 -1.20 -10.37 3.52
N ASN A 375 -2.46 -9.96 3.55
CA ASN A 375 -3.30 -9.85 4.73
C ASN A 375 -4.04 -11.17 5.09
N GLY A 376 -3.72 -12.30 4.43
CA GLY A 376 -4.26 -13.61 4.72
C GLY A 376 -5.65 -13.91 4.13
N ALA A 377 -6.10 -13.10 3.19
CA ALA A 377 -7.34 -13.38 2.48
C ALA A 377 -7.19 -14.53 1.47
N ARG A 378 -8.33 -15.12 1.08
CA ARG A 378 -8.45 -16.06 -0.03
C ARG A 378 -9.10 -15.37 -1.22
N LEU A 379 -8.58 -15.56 -2.44
CA LEU A 379 -9.24 -15.18 -3.68
C LEU A 379 -10.51 -16.02 -3.84
N GLU A 380 -11.66 -15.40 -3.66
CA GLU A 380 -12.94 -16.11 -3.54
C GLU A 380 -13.70 -16.23 -4.85
N ARG A 381 -13.78 -15.13 -5.62
CA ARG A 381 -14.51 -15.06 -6.87
C ARG A 381 -13.96 -13.97 -7.78
N ILE A 382 -14.03 -14.18 -9.08
CA ILE A 382 -13.77 -13.15 -10.10
C ILE A 382 -15.12 -12.78 -10.69
N ASP A 383 -15.47 -11.50 -10.64
CA ASP A 383 -16.77 -10.96 -11.05
C ASP A 383 -16.65 -10.27 -12.42
N HIS A 384 -17.31 -10.85 -13.41
CA HIS A 384 -17.46 -10.23 -14.72
C HIS A 384 -18.49 -9.10 -14.63
N LEU A 385 -18.20 -7.93 -15.24
CA LEU A 385 -19.02 -6.73 -15.18
C LEU A 385 -19.25 -6.19 -13.76
N GLY A 386 -18.28 -6.40 -12.88
CA GLY A 386 -18.34 -5.93 -11.50
C GLY A 386 -18.31 -4.40 -11.36
N ASP A 387 -17.61 -3.70 -12.29
CA ASP A 387 -17.60 -2.24 -12.39
C ASP A 387 -17.58 -1.79 -13.85
N LEU A 388 -18.63 -1.07 -14.26
CA LEU A 388 -18.78 -0.53 -15.63
C LEU A 388 -18.35 0.93 -15.74
N SER A 389 -17.69 1.49 -14.73
CA SER A 389 -17.14 2.84 -14.83
C SER A 389 -16.11 2.92 -15.98
N PRO A 390 -15.96 4.09 -16.62
CA PRO A 390 -14.94 4.28 -17.67
C PRO A 390 -13.53 3.90 -17.22
N ARG A 391 -13.22 4.10 -15.94
CA ARG A 391 -11.93 3.71 -15.34
C ARG A 391 -11.76 2.20 -15.29
N ALA A 392 -12.75 1.47 -14.78
CA ALA A 392 -12.69 0.02 -14.64
C ALA A 392 -12.69 -0.70 -16.00
N LEU A 393 -13.47 -0.20 -16.97
CA LEU A 393 -13.44 -0.71 -18.34
C LEU A 393 -12.02 -0.57 -18.95
N ARG A 394 -11.37 0.57 -18.79
CA ARG A 394 -9.99 0.76 -19.29
C ARG A 394 -8.94 -0.08 -18.54
N GLN A 395 -9.09 -0.31 -17.25
CA GLN A 395 -8.08 -0.98 -16.42
C GLN A 395 -8.25 -2.49 -16.37
N ALA A 396 -9.48 -2.99 -16.47
CA ALA A 396 -9.83 -4.39 -16.22
C ALA A 396 -10.95 -4.94 -17.09
N HIS A 397 -11.42 -4.22 -18.09
CA HIS A 397 -12.60 -4.61 -18.90
C HIS A 397 -13.81 -4.98 -18.05
N GLY A 398 -14.05 -4.20 -16.96
CA GLY A 398 -15.18 -4.39 -16.07
C GLY A 398 -15.03 -5.51 -15.03
N LEU A 399 -13.87 -6.18 -14.93
CA LEU A 399 -13.64 -7.19 -13.91
C LEU A 399 -13.46 -6.57 -12.52
N MET A 400 -14.09 -7.19 -11.53
CA MET A 400 -13.79 -7.03 -10.10
C MET A 400 -13.50 -8.39 -9.47
N VAL A 401 -13.08 -8.38 -8.22
CA VAL A 401 -12.70 -9.60 -7.50
C VAL A 401 -13.10 -9.53 -6.05
N ASN A 402 -13.63 -10.63 -5.51
CA ASN A 402 -13.85 -10.78 -4.08
C ASN A 402 -12.69 -11.54 -3.43
N TYR A 403 -12.11 -10.95 -2.38
CA TYR A 403 -11.24 -11.63 -1.43
C TYR A 403 -12.04 -11.91 -0.16
N ARG A 404 -11.90 -13.11 0.43
CA ARG A 404 -12.59 -13.50 1.66
C ARG A 404 -11.62 -13.62 2.81
N TYR A 405 -11.92 -12.96 3.90
CA TYR A 405 -11.21 -13.05 5.17
C TYR A 405 -11.93 -14.02 6.10
N LYS A 406 -11.42 -15.23 6.24
CA LYS A 406 -11.92 -16.21 7.18
C LYS A 406 -10.95 -16.25 8.37
N LEU A 407 -11.39 -15.81 9.54
CA LEU A 407 -10.53 -15.59 10.71
C LEU A 407 -9.64 -16.80 11.03
N ASP A 408 -10.19 -18.02 10.93
CA ASP A 408 -9.45 -19.27 11.21
C ASP A 408 -8.36 -19.59 10.17
N ASP A 409 -8.42 -18.99 8.99
CA ASP A 409 -7.51 -19.29 7.87
C ASP A 409 -6.51 -18.13 7.60
N ILE A 410 -6.71 -16.94 8.22
CA ILE A 410 -5.93 -15.72 7.90
C ILE A 410 -4.43 -15.95 8.12
N GLU A 411 -4.03 -16.45 9.29
CA GLU A 411 -2.62 -16.68 9.62
C GLU A 411 -1.99 -17.71 8.68
N LYS A 412 -2.67 -18.83 8.45
CA LYS A 412 -2.22 -19.88 7.54
C LYS A 412 -2.04 -19.37 6.11
N ASN A 413 -3.00 -18.63 5.60
CA ASN A 413 -2.93 -18.06 4.24
C ASN A 413 -1.81 -17.04 4.13
N HIS A 414 -1.64 -16.20 5.16
CA HIS A 414 -0.55 -15.23 5.23
C HIS A 414 0.82 -15.92 5.17
N GLU A 415 1.06 -16.92 6.01
CA GLU A 415 2.33 -17.65 6.06
C GLU A 415 2.65 -18.35 4.71
N LEU A 416 1.65 -18.99 4.09
CA LEU A 416 1.83 -19.62 2.78
C LEU A 416 2.18 -18.59 1.70
N PHE A 417 1.51 -17.45 1.71
CA PHE A 417 1.79 -16.37 0.76
C PHE A 417 3.16 -15.74 1.00
N ALA A 418 3.53 -15.45 2.25
CA ALA A 418 4.81 -14.84 2.61
C ALA A 418 6.00 -15.77 2.28
N ALA A 419 5.87 -17.08 2.55
CA ALA A 419 6.95 -18.03 2.34
C ALA A 419 7.12 -18.47 0.88
N ARG A 420 6.02 -18.60 0.11
CA ARG A 420 6.03 -19.28 -1.19
C ARG A 420 5.36 -18.49 -2.32
N ASN A 421 4.78 -17.31 -2.04
CA ASN A 421 3.86 -16.60 -2.93
C ASN A 421 2.67 -17.47 -3.42
N ASP A 422 2.25 -18.44 -2.61
CA ASP A 422 1.14 -19.31 -2.92
C ASP A 422 -0.18 -18.54 -2.78
N VAL A 423 -1.00 -18.55 -3.84
CA VAL A 423 -2.29 -17.90 -3.87
C VAL A 423 -3.36 -18.84 -3.29
N ALA A 424 -3.83 -18.54 -2.08
CA ALA A 424 -5.02 -19.17 -1.55
C ALA A 424 -6.23 -18.78 -2.40
N ALA A 425 -6.86 -19.73 -3.10
CA ALA A 425 -7.98 -19.48 -4.00
C ALA A 425 -9.08 -20.52 -3.82
N ALA A 426 -10.33 -20.07 -3.95
CA ALA A 426 -11.51 -20.92 -3.92
C ALA A 426 -11.54 -21.91 -5.12
N PRO A 427 -12.15 -23.09 -4.97
CA PRO A 427 -12.25 -24.05 -6.06
C PRO A 427 -12.92 -23.51 -7.32
N VAL A 428 -13.86 -22.57 -7.18
CA VAL A 428 -14.55 -21.93 -8.31
C VAL A 428 -13.57 -21.15 -9.20
N VAL A 429 -12.61 -20.43 -8.58
CA VAL A 429 -11.59 -19.69 -9.32
C VAL A 429 -10.58 -20.64 -9.98
N ARG A 430 -10.14 -21.68 -9.28
CA ARG A 430 -9.21 -22.66 -9.84
C ARG A 430 -9.78 -23.42 -11.04
N ARG A 431 -11.10 -23.67 -11.07
CA ARG A 431 -11.78 -24.31 -12.20
C ARG A 431 -11.85 -23.45 -13.46
N LEU A 432 -11.63 -22.15 -13.35
CA LEU A 432 -11.53 -21.25 -14.51
C LEU A 432 -10.23 -21.46 -15.31
N LEU A 433 -9.18 -21.98 -14.67
CA LEU A 433 -7.93 -22.27 -15.40
C LEU A 433 -8.17 -23.27 -16.52
N PRO A 434 -7.58 -23.05 -17.72
CA PRO A 434 -7.60 -24.02 -18.79
C PRO A 434 -7.03 -25.35 -18.29
N LYS A 435 -7.69 -26.45 -18.60
CA LYS A 435 -7.12 -27.77 -18.30
C LYS A 435 -5.82 -27.90 -19.08
N PRO A 436 -4.72 -28.32 -18.44
CA PRO A 436 -3.48 -28.59 -19.17
C PRO A 436 -3.80 -29.57 -20.32
N ALA A 437 -3.36 -29.21 -21.53
CA ALA A 437 -3.47 -30.12 -22.66
C ALA A 437 -2.87 -31.47 -22.23
N ARG A 438 -3.64 -32.53 -22.28
CA ARG A 438 -3.12 -33.88 -22.00
C ARG A 438 -1.93 -34.08 -22.93
N SER A 439 -0.72 -34.08 -22.41
CA SER A 439 0.46 -34.52 -23.11
C SER A 439 0.13 -35.89 -23.67
N ALA A 440 0.07 -35.99 -25.01
CA ALA A 440 -0.05 -37.30 -25.64
C ALA A 440 1.15 -38.11 -25.16
N ALA A 441 0.90 -39.12 -24.35
CA ALA A 441 1.94 -40.04 -23.93
C ALA A 441 2.65 -40.53 -25.20
N PRO A 442 3.99 -40.54 -25.25
CA PRO A 442 4.71 -41.12 -26.40
C PRO A 442 4.24 -42.55 -26.59
N ARG A 443 3.66 -42.85 -27.74
CA ARG A 443 3.38 -44.23 -28.12
C ARG A 443 4.72 -44.94 -28.16
N LEU A 444 4.94 -45.87 -27.23
CA LEU A 444 6.04 -46.81 -27.31
C LEU A 444 5.95 -47.56 -28.65
N PRO A 445 7.06 -47.65 -29.40
CA PRO A 445 7.07 -48.40 -30.64
C PRO A 445 6.74 -49.86 -30.31
N ALA A 446 5.82 -50.44 -31.10
CA ALA A 446 5.43 -51.87 -31.00
C ALA A 446 6.70 -52.75 -31.13
N GLN A 447 6.93 -53.59 -30.18
CA GLN A 447 8.01 -54.61 -30.27
C GLN A 447 7.64 -55.56 -31.42
N PRO A 448 8.60 -55.92 -32.29
CA PRO A 448 8.35 -56.94 -33.32
C PRO A 448 8.14 -58.30 -32.63
N GLN A 449 7.02 -58.95 -33.00
CA GLN A 449 6.76 -60.33 -32.60
C GLN A 449 7.84 -61.24 -33.19
N GLY A 450 8.60 -61.88 -32.31
CA GLY A 450 9.57 -62.90 -32.65
C GLY A 450 8.86 -64.15 -33.24
N ASN A 451 9.24 -64.50 -34.44
CA ASN A 451 8.84 -65.73 -35.17
C ASN A 451 9.53 -66.92 -34.49
N GLU A 452 8.81 -67.74 -33.75
CA GLU A 452 9.29 -69.03 -33.29
C GLU A 452 9.29 -70.02 -34.44
N ASP A 453 10.47 -70.21 -35.00
CA ASP A 453 10.71 -71.29 -35.98
C ASP A 453 10.84 -72.62 -35.23
N LYS A 454 9.84 -73.49 -35.42
CA LYS A 454 9.92 -74.89 -35.00
C LYS A 454 10.96 -75.59 -35.86
N ARG A 455 11.99 -76.17 -35.26
CA ARG A 455 12.75 -77.27 -35.82
C ARG A 455 12.79 -78.45 -34.82
N ASP A 456 12.11 -79.51 -35.33
CA ASP A 456 12.27 -80.88 -34.80
C ASP A 456 13.73 -81.32 -34.87
N ILE A 457 14.26 -81.97 -33.81
CA ILE A 457 14.81 -83.30 -33.67
C ILE A 457 15.22 -83.49 -32.20
#